data_129e6275b326da394ea94898ac511d3b
#
_entry.id   129e6275b326da394ea94898ac511d3b
#
_cell.length_a   1.000
_cell.length_b   1.000
_cell.length_c   1.000
_cell.angle_alpha   90.00
_cell.angle_beta   90.00
_cell.angle_gamma   90.00
#
_symmetry.space_group_name_H-M   'P 1'
#
loop_
_entity.id
_entity.type
_entity.pdbx_description
1 polymer ?
#
loop_
_entity_poly.entity_id
_entity_poly.type
_entity_poly.pdbx_seq_one_letter_code
_entity_poly.pdbx_strand_id
1 'polypeptide(L)'
;MKFYTRLGDDGTTSLYGGKRVMKDDIRIEVSGEIDELNAHIGLLAAESDAEVSRFLAEIQARLFIIGSCLSSTAVNRTWRVGKDVQGEGSLGCDEIARLEHETDRLQSMVPALDTFVLPGGSVAAAQAHVCRTVCRRVERRLVTLSREEHIDSLLMQFVNRLSDYFFSLALYLNFIEGCDEKKLYITCK
;
A
#
# COMPACT_ATOMS: atom_id res chain seq x y z
N MET A 1 0.10 -31.24 -1.34
CA MET A 1 -0.88 -30.21 -1.75
C MET A 1 -0.41 -29.65 -3.09
N LYS A 2 -1.28 -29.52 -4.11
CA LYS A 2 -0.90 -28.88 -5.39
C LYS A 2 -1.29 -27.42 -5.34
N PHE A 3 -0.40 -26.51 -5.72
CA PHE A 3 -0.63 -25.05 -5.72
C PHE A 3 -1.32 -24.55 -7.00
N TYR A 4 -1.40 -25.36 -8.02
CA TYR A 4 -2.04 -25.01 -9.31
C TYR A 4 -3.29 -25.86 -9.56
N THR A 5 -4.33 -25.23 -10.09
CA THR A 5 -5.61 -25.89 -10.42
C THR A 5 -5.84 -26.08 -11.92
N ARG A 6 -5.11 -25.34 -12.75
CA ARG A 6 -5.27 -25.20 -14.21
C ARG A 6 -6.62 -24.60 -14.66
N LEU A 7 -7.45 -24.15 -13.72
CA LEU A 7 -8.78 -23.59 -14.02
C LEU A 7 -8.73 -22.16 -14.60
N GLY A 8 -7.55 -21.54 -14.67
CA GLY A 8 -7.37 -20.19 -15.17
C GLY A 8 -6.56 -20.10 -16.46
N ASP A 9 -6.27 -21.25 -17.12
CA ASP A 9 -5.43 -21.29 -18.33
C ASP A 9 -6.16 -20.69 -19.56
N ASP A 10 -7.48 -20.54 -19.46
CA ASP A 10 -8.36 -19.88 -20.45
C ASP A 10 -8.42 -18.35 -20.33
N GLY A 11 -7.61 -17.72 -19.46
CA GLY A 11 -7.62 -16.27 -19.21
C GLY A 11 -8.68 -15.82 -18.21
N THR A 12 -9.41 -16.74 -17.58
CA THR A 12 -10.40 -16.42 -16.57
C THR A 12 -9.92 -16.76 -15.16
N THR A 13 -10.55 -16.15 -14.14
CA THR A 13 -10.33 -16.45 -12.72
C THR A 13 -11.64 -16.39 -11.96
N SER A 14 -11.64 -16.82 -10.70
CA SER A 14 -12.82 -16.74 -9.83
C SER A 14 -12.62 -15.66 -8.77
N LEU A 15 -13.60 -14.79 -8.61
CA LEU A 15 -13.71 -13.93 -7.44
C LEU A 15 -14.04 -14.77 -6.20
N TYR A 16 -13.77 -14.23 -5.01
CA TYR A 16 -14.22 -14.83 -3.76
C TYR A 16 -15.77 -14.81 -3.74
N GLY A 17 -16.36 -16.03 -3.71
CA GLY A 17 -17.81 -16.21 -3.91
C GLY A 17 -18.14 -16.93 -5.24
N GLY A 18 -17.14 -17.32 -6.02
CA GLY A 18 -17.27 -18.28 -7.14
C GLY A 18 -17.63 -17.66 -8.49
N LYS A 19 -17.93 -16.37 -8.57
CA LYS A 19 -18.19 -15.71 -9.86
C LYS A 19 -16.92 -15.71 -10.72
N ARG A 20 -17.03 -16.24 -11.95
CA ARG A 20 -15.92 -16.21 -12.95
C ARG A 20 -15.87 -14.83 -13.62
N VAL A 21 -14.67 -14.32 -13.78
CA VAL A 21 -14.37 -13.07 -14.47
C VAL A 21 -13.12 -13.25 -15.33
N MET A 22 -12.89 -12.36 -16.27
CA MET A 22 -11.62 -12.30 -17.00
C MET A 22 -10.49 -11.84 -16.07
N LYS A 23 -9.25 -12.25 -16.31
CA LYS A 23 -8.10 -11.85 -15.49
C LYS A 23 -7.75 -10.38 -15.60
N ASP A 24 -8.21 -9.70 -16.65
CA ASP A 24 -8.10 -8.26 -16.88
C ASP A 24 -9.29 -7.45 -16.33
N ASP A 25 -10.20 -8.09 -15.59
CA ASP A 25 -11.24 -7.38 -14.84
C ASP A 25 -10.59 -6.39 -13.86
N ILE A 26 -11.11 -5.16 -13.82
CA ILE A 26 -10.55 -4.08 -13.01
C ILE A 26 -10.40 -4.44 -11.52
N ARG A 27 -11.27 -5.29 -10.98
CA ARG A 27 -11.15 -5.77 -9.60
C ARG A 27 -9.94 -6.67 -9.40
N ILE A 28 -9.68 -7.55 -10.39
CA ILE A 28 -8.52 -8.45 -10.37
C ILE A 28 -7.24 -7.62 -10.51
N GLU A 29 -7.26 -6.61 -11.38
CA GLU A 29 -6.14 -5.70 -11.58
C GLU A 29 -5.80 -4.93 -10.29
N VAL A 30 -6.81 -4.30 -9.64
CA VAL A 30 -6.61 -3.60 -8.36
C VAL A 30 -6.09 -4.55 -7.27
N SER A 31 -6.66 -5.73 -7.17
CA SER A 31 -6.22 -6.75 -6.19
C SER A 31 -4.79 -7.19 -6.43
N GLY A 32 -4.40 -7.38 -7.70
CA GLY A 32 -3.03 -7.75 -8.09
C GLY A 32 -2.02 -6.64 -7.80
N GLU A 33 -2.38 -5.37 -8.02
CA GLU A 33 -1.51 -4.24 -7.68
C GLU A 33 -1.37 -4.03 -6.16
N ILE A 34 -2.40 -4.35 -5.38
CA ILE A 34 -2.31 -4.37 -3.91
C ILE A 34 -1.36 -5.48 -3.45
N ASP A 35 -1.41 -6.64 -4.08
CA ASP A 35 -0.52 -7.76 -3.79
C ASP A 35 0.95 -7.42 -4.14
N GLU A 36 1.18 -6.77 -5.29
CA GLU A 36 2.50 -6.24 -5.68
C GLU A 36 3.02 -5.24 -4.63
N LEU A 37 2.19 -4.27 -4.22
CA LEU A 37 2.54 -3.33 -3.16
C LEU A 37 2.91 -4.06 -1.87
N ASN A 38 2.12 -5.05 -1.49
CA ASN A 38 2.33 -5.83 -0.28
C ASN A 38 3.66 -6.61 -0.31
N ALA A 39 4.04 -7.18 -1.46
CA ALA A 39 5.33 -7.82 -1.66
C ALA A 39 6.51 -6.83 -1.54
N HIS A 40 6.38 -5.63 -2.12
CA HIS A 40 7.37 -4.56 -2.00
C HIS A 40 7.53 -4.07 -0.56
N ILE A 41 6.44 -4.00 0.22
CA ILE A 41 6.49 -3.68 1.65
C ILE A 41 7.23 -4.78 2.43
N GLY A 42 7.03 -6.05 2.08
CA GLY A 42 7.75 -7.16 2.68
C GLY A 42 9.26 -7.06 2.45
N LEU A 43 9.68 -6.67 1.24
CA LEU A 43 11.09 -6.42 0.94
C LEU A 43 11.64 -5.23 1.74
N LEU A 44 10.88 -4.13 1.82
CA LEU A 44 11.25 -2.97 2.62
C LEU A 44 11.39 -3.31 4.11
N ALA A 45 10.47 -4.13 4.65
CA ALA A 45 10.52 -4.57 6.04
C ALA A 45 11.76 -5.41 6.36
N ALA A 46 12.25 -6.22 5.39
CA ALA A 46 13.46 -7.03 5.56
C ALA A 46 14.74 -6.18 5.61
N GLU A 47 14.72 -4.97 5.06
CA GLU A 47 15.83 -4.00 5.03
C GLU A 47 15.69 -2.91 6.11
N SER A 48 14.68 -3.00 6.99
CA SER A 48 14.38 -2.00 8.00
C SER A 48 14.65 -2.52 9.42
N ASP A 49 14.77 -1.60 10.38
CA ASP A 49 14.86 -1.96 11.79
C ASP A 49 13.55 -2.59 12.33
N ALA A 50 13.60 -3.09 13.55
CA ALA A 50 12.48 -3.81 14.15
C ALA A 50 11.22 -2.94 14.38
N GLU A 51 11.38 -1.62 14.60
CA GLU A 51 10.26 -0.71 14.82
C GLU A 51 9.53 -0.45 13.52
N VAL A 52 10.25 -0.05 12.47
CA VAL A 52 9.71 0.17 11.13
C VAL A 52 9.13 -1.12 10.57
N SER A 53 9.84 -2.26 10.68
CA SER A 53 9.39 -3.56 10.20
C SER A 53 8.06 -3.98 10.82
N ARG A 54 7.86 -3.76 12.12
CA ARG A 54 6.58 -4.06 12.81
C ARG A 54 5.43 -3.23 12.26
N PHE A 55 5.63 -1.92 12.06
CA PHE A 55 4.58 -1.05 11.50
C PHE A 55 4.26 -1.42 10.05
N LEU A 56 5.26 -1.75 9.24
CA LEU A 56 5.09 -2.25 7.88
C LEU A 56 4.31 -3.57 7.85
N ALA A 57 4.53 -4.49 8.77
CA ALA A 57 3.77 -5.74 8.88
C ALA A 57 2.29 -5.50 9.19
N GLU A 58 1.97 -4.49 9.99
CA GLU A 58 0.59 -4.10 10.24
C GLU A 58 -0.07 -3.54 8.95
N ILE A 59 0.64 -2.70 8.18
CA ILE A 59 0.18 -2.22 6.87
C ILE A 59 -0.05 -3.39 5.92
N GLN A 60 0.86 -4.36 5.85
CA GLN A 60 0.71 -5.56 5.03
C GLN A 60 -0.56 -6.34 5.36
N ALA A 61 -0.84 -6.54 6.65
CA ALA A 61 -2.06 -7.21 7.09
C ALA A 61 -3.33 -6.46 6.62
N ARG A 62 -3.33 -5.12 6.68
CA ARG A 62 -4.44 -4.29 6.19
C ARG A 62 -4.61 -4.40 4.67
N LEU A 63 -3.53 -4.29 3.91
CA LEU A 63 -3.57 -4.44 2.45
C LEU A 63 -4.06 -5.82 2.01
N PHE A 64 -3.67 -6.88 2.71
CA PHE A 64 -4.15 -8.23 2.45
C PHE A 64 -5.68 -8.36 2.60
N ILE A 65 -6.23 -7.74 3.65
CA ILE A 65 -7.67 -7.69 3.90
C ILE A 65 -8.37 -6.89 2.81
N ILE A 66 -7.84 -5.70 2.47
CA ILE A 66 -8.37 -4.85 1.41
C ILE A 66 -8.44 -5.62 0.09
N GLY A 67 -7.36 -6.28 -0.33
CA GLY A 67 -7.30 -7.10 -1.54
C GLY A 67 -8.34 -8.23 -1.53
N SER A 68 -8.47 -8.93 -0.40
CA SER A 68 -9.47 -10.01 -0.23
C SER A 68 -10.89 -9.51 -0.37
N CYS A 69 -11.20 -8.36 0.18
CA CYS A 69 -12.54 -7.77 0.09
C CYS A 69 -12.86 -7.24 -1.31
N LEU A 70 -11.92 -6.63 -2.01
CA LEU A 70 -12.09 -6.20 -3.40
C LEU A 70 -12.34 -7.39 -4.33
N SER A 71 -11.74 -8.53 -4.02
CA SER A 71 -11.97 -9.79 -4.74
C SER A 71 -13.30 -10.46 -4.41
N SER A 72 -14.08 -9.96 -3.42
CA SER A 72 -15.35 -10.55 -2.98
C SER A 72 -16.54 -10.00 -3.76
N THR A 73 -17.51 -10.88 -4.07
CA THR A 73 -18.81 -10.51 -4.66
C THR A 73 -19.87 -10.13 -3.62
N ALA A 74 -19.55 -10.18 -2.33
CA ALA A 74 -20.51 -9.88 -1.25
C ALA A 74 -20.98 -8.41 -1.28
N VAL A 75 -22.29 -8.21 -1.26
CA VAL A 75 -22.95 -6.88 -1.34
C VAL A 75 -22.69 -6.04 -0.07
N ASN A 76 -22.48 -6.70 1.08
CA ASN A 76 -22.14 -6.06 2.35
C ASN A 76 -20.71 -6.40 2.74
N ARG A 77 -19.76 -5.64 2.22
CA ARG A 77 -18.34 -5.76 2.54
C ARG A 77 -18.05 -5.11 3.88
N THR A 78 -18.28 -5.84 4.97
CA THR A 78 -17.71 -5.44 6.26
C THR A 78 -16.29 -5.97 6.33
N TRP A 79 -15.35 -5.06 6.42
CA TRP A 79 -13.92 -5.31 6.56
C TRP A 79 -13.63 -5.87 7.97
N ARG A 80 -13.72 -7.17 8.16
CA ARG A 80 -13.39 -7.79 9.46
C ARG A 80 -12.07 -8.53 9.35
N VAL A 81 -11.10 -8.10 10.15
CA VAL A 81 -9.90 -8.89 10.44
C VAL A 81 -10.33 -10.08 11.28
N GLY A 82 -9.81 -11.29 10.96
CA GLY A 82 -10.02 -12.47 11.81
C GLY A 82 -9.53 -12.22 13.24
N LYS A 83 -10.08 -12.94 14.21
CA LYS A 83 -9.82 -12.79 15.66
C LYS A 83 -8.36 -12.94 16.08
N ASP A 84 -7.49 -13.45 15.21
CA ASP A 84 -6.09 -13.76 15.52
C ASP A 84 -5.10 -12.66 15.08
N VAL A 85 -5.53 -11.63 14.37
CA VAL A 85 -4.74 -10.43 14.12
C VAL A 85 -5.14 -9.42 15.18
N GLN A 86 -4.22 -9.09 16.10
CA GLN A 86 -4.47 -8.10 17.15
C GLN A 86 -4.90 -6.77 16.52
N GLY A 87 -6.19 -6.51 16.61
CA GLY A 87 -6.88 -5.34 16.05
C GLY A 87 -8.24 -5.74 15.50
N GLU A 88 -9.30 -5.61 16.29
CA GLU A 88 -10.67 -5.57 15.78
C GLU A 88 -10.75 -4.38 14.83
N GLY A 89 -10.89 -4.63 13.52
CA GLY A 89 -10.87 -3.47 12.68
C GLY A 89 -11.47 -3.65 11.29
N SER A 90 -12.64 -3.10 11.11
CA SER A 90 -12.94 -2.40 9.86
C SER A 90 -11.87 -1.33 9.64
N LEU A 91 -11.49 -1.03 8.40
CA LEU A 91 -10.72 0.18 8.10
C LEU A 91 -11.52 1.36 8.66
N GLY A 92 -11.04 1.92 9.75
CA GLY A 92 -11.71 3.00 10.48
C GLY A 92 -10.92 4.30 10.42
N CYS A 93 -11.54 5.37 10.91
CA CYS A 93 -10.86 6.66 11.06
C CYS A 93 -9.61 6.54 11.93
N ASP A 94 -9.58 5.62 12.90
CA ASP A 94 -8.44 5.40 13.81
C ASP A 94 -7.19 4.91 13.08
N GLU A 95 -7.34 4.12 12.01
CA GLU A 95 -6.20 3.62 11.24
C GLU A 95 -5.62 4.69 10.33
N ILE A 96 -6.47 5.56 9.78
CA ILE A 96 -6.01 6.73 9.02
C ILE A 96 -5.28 7.68 9.96
N ALA A 97 -5.87 7.99 11.14
CA ALA A 97 -5.25 8.84 12.13
C ALA A 97 -3.90 8.28 12.62
N ARG A 98 -3.80 6.97 12.81
CA ARG A 98 -2.54 6.31 13.19
C ARG A 98 -1.49 6.43 12.09
N LEU A 99 -1.87 6.27 10.83
CA LEU A 99 -0.96 6.43 9.68
C LEU A 99 -0.49 7.89 9.55
N GLU A 100 -1.39 8.85 9.74
CA GLU A 100 -1.07 10.28 9.76
C GLU A 100 -0.11 10.62 10.91
N HIS A 101 -0.40 10.13 12.12
CA HIS A 101 0.47 10.34 13.28
C HIS A 101 1.87 9.79 13.06
N GLU A 102 1.99 8.59 12.50
CA GLU A 102 3.31 7.99 12.21
C GLU A 102 4.04 8.78 11.10
N THR A 103 3.32 9.27 10.10
CA THR A 103 3.87 10.14 9.06
C THR A 103 4.43 11.42 9.66
N ASP A 104 3.68 12.10 10.55
CA ASP A 104 4.10 13.31 11.23
C ASP A 104 5.32 13.06 12.15
N ARG A 105 5.32 11.91 12.83
CA ARG A 105 6.46 11.48 13.65
C ARG A 105 7.75 11.39 12.82
N LEU A 106 7.70 10.69 11.71
CA LEU A 106 8.85 10.54 10.81
C LEU A 106 9.30 11.90 10.26
N GLN A 107 8.37 12.76 9.84
CA GLN A 107 8.68 14.09 9.32
C GLN A 107 9.33 14.99 10.37
N SER A 108 8.95 14.86 11.65
CA SER A 108 9.55 15.64 12.73
C SER A 108 11.01 15.29 13.02
N MET A 109 11.45 14.11 12.59
CA MET A 109 12.81 13.58 12.83
C MET A 109 13.80 13.93 11.72
N VAL A 110 13.33 14.46 10.59
CA VAL A 110 14.17 14.78 9.42
C VAL A 110 14.18 16.28 9.14
N PRO A 111 15.23 16.82 8.51
CA PRO A 111 15.25 18.21 8.07
C PRO A 111 14.11 18.52 7.09
N ALA A 112 13.50 19.69 7.21
CA ALA A 112 12.48 20.13 6.29
C ALA A 112 13.03 20.21 4.84
N LEU A 113 12.24 19.72 3.88
CA LEU A 113 12.57 19.85 2.47
C LEU A 113 12.20 21.24 1.95
N ASP A 114 13.11 21.83 1.21
CA ASP A 114 12.95 23.14 0.54
C ASP A 114 12.83 23.00 -0.99
N THR A 115 12.98 21.79 -1.53
CA THR A 115 12.96 21.52 -2.97
C THR A 115 12.59 20.05 -3.25
N PHE A 116 12.48 19.70 -4.52
CA PHE A 116 12.28 18.32 -4.92
C PHE A 116 13.52 17.46 -4.63
N VAL A 117 13.29 16.19 -4.33
CA VAL A 117 14.33 15.18 -4.17
C VAL A 117 14.18 14.07 -5.21
N LEU A 118 15.30 13.55 -5.69
CA LEU A 118 15.30 12.38 -6.56
C LEU A 118 15.10 11.11 -5.71
N PRO A 119 14.18 10.20 -6.11
CA PRO A 119 14.00 8.92 -5.43
C PRO A 119 15.31 8.11 -5.42
N GLY A 120 15.78 7.74 -4.24
CA GLY A 120 17.04 6.98 -4.10
C GLY A 120 17.64 7.13 -2.71
N GLY A 121 18.94 6.94 -2.61
CA GLY A 121 19.69 6.94 -1.36
C GLY A 121 20.04 5.53 -0.93
N SER A 122 19.78 5.17 0.32
CA SER A 122 19.95 3.82 0.83
C SER A 122 19.04 2.80 0.15
N VAL A 123 19.34 1.50 0.29
CA VAL A 123 18.49 0.43 -0.29
C VAL A 123 17.08 0.50 0.26
N ALA A 124 16.93 0.65 1.59
CA ALA A 124 15.64 0.76 2.24
C ALA A 124 14.86 2.00 1.79
N ALA A 125 15.51 3.17 1.70
CA ALA A 125 14.89 4.41 1.23
C ALA A 125 14.44 4.30 -0.24
N ALA A 126 15.29 3.74 -1.11
CA ALA A 126 14.93 3.49 -2.51
C ALA A 126 13.73 2.54 -2.62
N GLN A 127 13.67 1.49 -1.78
CA GLN A 127 12.54 0.56 -1.73
C GLN A 127 11.27 1.24 -1.20
N ALA A 128 11.36 2.15 -0.22
CA ALA A 128 10.24 2.95 0.24
C ALA A 128 9.68 3.85 -0.89
N HIS A 129 10.54 4.41 -1.73
CA HIS A 129 10.12 5.14 -2.93
C HIS A 129 9.41 4.23 -3.96
N VAL A 130 9.84 2.97 -4.13
CA VAL A 130 9.11 2.00 -4.96
C VAL A 130 7.72 1.76 -4.38
N CYS A 131 7.61 1.45 -3.07
CA CYS A 131 6.32 1.31 -2.39
C CYS A 131 5.41 2.52 -2.61
N ARG A 132 5.95 3.73 -2.48
CA ARG A 132 5.22 4.98 -2.74
C ARG A 132 4.65 5.03 -4.16
N THR A 133 5.45 4.72 -5.17
CA THR A 133 5.00 4.82 -6.58
C THR A 133 3.99 3.74 -6.95
N VAL A 134 4.17 2.52 -6.44
CA VAL A 134 3.19 1.42 -6.60
C VAL A 134 1.89 1.77 -5.86
N CYS A 135 1.96 2.28 -4.62
CA CYS A 135 0.79 2.75 -3.87
C CYS A 135 -0.03 3.78 -4.66
N ARG A 136 0.62 4.76 -5.30
CA ARG A 136 -0.04 5.74 -6.19
C ARG A 136 -0.64 5.10 -7.44
N ARG A 137 -0.11 3.98 -7.92
CA ARG A 137 -0.71 3.21 -9.01
C ARG A 137 -1.98 2.50 -8.52
N VAL A 138 -1.93 1.86 -7.36
CA VAL A 138 -3.11 1.28 -6.68
C VAL A 138 -4.23 2.32 -6.54
N GLU A 139 -3.90 3.53 -6.04
CA GLU A 139 -4.87 4.62 -5.88
C GLU A 139 -5.57 4.95 -7.22
N ARG A 140 -4.81 5.12 -8.31
CA ARG A 140 -5.41 5.41 -9.63
C ARG A 140 -6.32 4.30 -10.11
N ARG A 141 -5.98 3.03 -9.85
CA ARG A 141 -6.82 1.88 -10.21
C ARG A 141 -8.08 1.79 -9.35
N LEU A 142 -7.98 2.11 -8.06
CA LEU A 142 -9.16 2.26 -7.19
C LEU A 142 -10.10 3.36 -7.69
N VAL A 143 -9.57 4.49 -8.15
CA VAL A 143 -10.37 5.55 -8.79
C VAL A 143 -11.05 5.04 -10.06
N THR A 144 -10.40 4.20 -10.86
CA THR A 144 -11.04 3.59 -12.03
C THR A 144 -12.20 2.67 -11.59
N LEU A 145 -11.94 1.78 -10.62
CA LEU A 145 -12.95 0.87 -10.09
C LEU A 145 -14.13 1.62 -9.44
N SER A 146 -13.89 2.78 -8.80
CA SER A 146 -14.95 3.57 -8.16
C SER A 146 -15.96 4.18 -9.14
N ARG A 147 -15.67 4.17 -10.43
CA ARG A 147 -16.62 4.59 -11.48
C ARG A 147 -17.64 3.50 -11.82
N GLU A 148 -17.31 2.26 -11.53
CA GLU A 148 -18.14 1.08 -11.84
C GLU A 148 -18.89 0.57 -10.62
N GLU A 149 -18.33 0.77 -9.41
CA GLU A 149 -18.92 0.31 -8.17
C GLU A 149 -18.57 1.21 -6.98
N HIS A 150 -19.36 1.09 -5.93
CA HIS A 150 -19.11 1.84 -4.71
C HIS A 150 -17.85 1.36 -4.00
N ILE A 151 -16.89 2.26 -3.80
CA ILE A 151 -15.68 2.09 -3.01
C ILE A 151 -15.80 2.95 -1.75
N ASP A 152 -15.50 2.36 -0.59
CA ASP A 152 -15.51 3.08 0.68
C ASP A 152 -14.51 4.25 0.64
N SER A 153 -14.96 5.43 1.05
CA SER A 153 -14.14 6.63 1.10
C SER A 153 -12.95 6.51 2.06
N LEU A 154 -13.09 5.72 3.14
CA LEU A 154 -11.98 5.45 4.06
C LEU A 154 -10.86 4.64 3.39
N LEU A 155 -11.21 3.71 2.49
CA LEU A 155 -10.21 2.99 1.71
C LEU A 155 -9.42 3.93 0.80
N MET A 156 -10.11 4.84 0.11
CA MET A 156 -9.45 5.83 -0.74
C MET A 156 -8.52 6.74 0.07
N GLN A 157 -8.98 7.20 1.25
CA GLN A 157 -8.18 8.02 2.15
C GLN A 157 -6.95 7.26 2.67
N PHE A 158 -7.12 6.01 3.09
CA PHE A 158 -6.03 5.18 3.59
C PHE A 158 -4.93 5.01 2.54
N VAL A 159 -5.28 4.62 1.31
CA VAL A 159 -4.29 4.42 0.23
C VAL A 159 -3.62 5.75 -0.15
N ASN A 160 -4.35 6.85 -0.17
CA ASN A 160 -3.76 8.16 -0.41
C ASN A 160 -2.73 8.52 0.68
N ARG A 161 -3.08 8.44 1.97
CA ARG A 161 -2.17 8.69 3.11
C ARG A 161 -0.98 7.74 3.15
N LEU A 162 -1.19 6.49 2.73
CA LEU A 162 -0.12 5.49 2.67
C LEU A 162 1.00 5.91 1.71
N SER A 163 0.68 6.59 0.61
CA SER A 163 1.71 7.12 -0.28
C SER A 163 2.56 8.23 0.36
N ASP A 164 1.96 9.06 1.21
CA ASP A 164 2.65 10.12 1.93
C ASP A 164 3.53 9.54 3.05
N TYR A 165 3.04 8.50 3.73
CA TYR A 165 3.82 7.74 4.70
C TYR A 165 5.10 7.16 4.07
N PHE A 166 5.01 6.50 2.91
CA PHE A 166 6.19 5.94 2.25
C PHE A 166 7.18 7.01 1.81
N PHE A 167 6.72 8.20 1.45
CA PHE A 167 7.62 9.31 1.17
C PHE A 167 8.38 9.75 2.42
N SER A 168 7.67 9.96 3.53
CA SER A 168 8.25 10.35 4.81
C SER A 168 9.20 9.28 5.35
N LEU A 169 8.83 8.00 5.19
CA LEU A 169 9.69 6.88 5.56
C LEU A 169 10.99 6.84 4.73
N ALA A 170 10.91 7.10 3.43
CA ALA A 170 12.11 7.15 2.59
C ALA A 170 13.10 8.23 3.05
N LEU A 171 12.62 9.42 3.38
CA LEU A 171 13.46 10.51 3.91
C LEU A 171 14.06 10.14 5.27
N TYR A 172 13.27 9.55 6.16
CA TYR A 172 13.73 9.09 7.46
C TYR A 172 14.82 8.02 7.35
N LEU A 173 14.63 7.03 6.48
CA LEU A 173 15.60 5.96 6.25
C LEU A 173 16.93 6.51 5.70
N ASN A 174 16.88 7.44 4.76
CA ASN A 174 18.10 8.13 4.30
C ASN A 174 18.76 8.88 5.44
N PHE A 175 18.01 9.61 6.25
CA PHE A 175 18.54 10.41 7.35
C PHE A 175 19.26 9.54 8.39
N ILE A 176 18.66 8.43 8.85
CA ILE A 176 19.28 7.55 9.86
C ILE A 176 20.49 6.78 9.31
N GLU A 177 20.54 6.52 8.00
CA GLU A 177 21.67 5.87 7.34
C GLU A 177 22.76 6.87 6.87
N GLY A 178 22.58 8.16 7.14
CA GLY A 178 23.53 9.21 6.75
C GLY A 178 23.63 9.43 5.24
N CYS A 179 22.58 9.09 4.50
CA CYS A 179 22.49 9.32 3.07
C CYS A 179 21.88 10.69 2.77
N ASP A 180 22.63 11.53 2.08
CA ASP A 180 22.12 12.86 1.67
C ASP A 180 21.07 12.76 0.57
N GLU A 181 20.00 13.56 0.68
CA GLU A 181 18.99 13.69 -0.35
C GLU A 181 19.56 14.37 -1.61
N LYS A 182 19.35 13.74 -2.77
CA LYS A 182 19.72 14.35 -4.05
C LYS A 182 18.69 15.42 -4.44
N LYS A 183 18.96 16.66 -4.09
CA LYS A 183 18.08 17.80 -4.36
C LYS A 183 18.05 18.15 -5.85
N LEU A 184 16.84 18.45 -6.36
CA LEU A 184 16.61 18.85 -7.73
C LEU A 184 15.89 20.20 -7.78
N TYR A 185 16.59 21.24 -8.22
CA TYR A 185 16.03 22.57 -8.42
C TYR A 185 15.48 22.67 -9.84
N ILE A 186 14.15 22.73 -10.00
CA ILE A 186 13.50 22.85 -11.28
C ILE A 186 13.11 24.33 -11.47
N THR A 187 13.72 24.99 -12.45
CA THR A 187 13.28 26.30 -12.93
C THR A 187 12.41 26.10 -14.17
N CYS A 188 11.09 26.17 -13.99
CA CYS A 188 10.18 26.29 -15.14
C CYS A 188 10.28 27.75 -15.65
N LYS A 189 10.80 27.92 -16.87
CA LYS A 189 10.71 29.19 -17.62
C LYS A 189 9.44 29.21 -18.43
#